data_b880c9c7c65ea3f89843261c1866d347
#
_entry.id   b880c9c7c65ea3f89843261c1866d347
#
_cell.length_a   1.000
_cell.length_b   1.000
_cell.length_c   1.000
_cell.angle_alpha   90.00
_cell.angle_beta   90.00
_cell.angle_gamma   90.00
#
_symmetry.space_group_name_H-M   'P 1'
#
loop_
_entity.id
_entity.type
_entity.pdbx_description
1 polymer ?
#
loop_
_entity_poly.entity_id
_entity_poly.type
_entity_poly.pdbx_seq_one_letter_code
_entity_poly.pdbx_strand_id
1 'polypeptide(L)'
;TLDIPNPVATIEVEDYGTIKVELYPDKAPNTVENFIRLANRGFYNGTTFHRTVPDFVIQGGAREGDTAASPLLSDVYNLDEVLANKDLFEAILAVFYNGEYEIDDNTTITTYDEFENLMSSEEGKSKLDNFLNIEYNITGEFVANGYEDNNLKHEAGVISMARSDYSNWGYTEQGYNSAGCQFFITTEANSGLDGLYAAFGKVIEGMDIVEEISNLEVYYRSTEVDSDFETPKDDEGNEIASDTPKEEPVIKSITVETYGVEYDAPVVSTVFDTSLLLSGMNY
;
A
#
# COMPACT_ATOMS: atom_id res chain seq x y z
N THR A 1 -4.94 9.52 -33.33
CA THR A 1 -4.41 9.06 -32.04
C THR A 1 -5.20 7.83 -31.61
N LEU A 2 -4.53 6.66 -31.57
CA LEU A 2 -5.15 5.45 -31.00
C LEU A 2 -5.35 5.71 -29.50
N ASP A 3 -6.59 5.67 -29.04
CA ASP A 3 -6.90 5.72 -27.61
C ASP A 3 -6.35 4.44 -26.95
N ILE A 4 -5.33 4.57 -26.15
CA ILE A 4 -4.79 3.46 -25.37
C ILE A 4 -5.75 3.21 -24.20
N PRO A 5 -6.23 1.96 -24.01
CA PRO A 5 -7.09 1.65 -22.89
C PRO A 5 -6.39 1.88 -21.54
N ASN A 6 -7.17 2.16 -20.52
CA ASN A 6 -6.68 2.15 -19.14
C ASN A 6 -6.13 0.78 -18.75
N PRO A 7 -5.10 0.70 -17.90
CA PRO A 7 -4.60 -0.58 -17.44
C PRO A 7 -5.67 -1.37 -16.68
N VAL A 8 -5.61 -2.69 -16.81
CA VAL A 8 -6.54 -3.62 -16.16
C VAL A 8 -5.75 -4.56 -15.26
N ALA A 9 -6.05 -4.51 -13.97
CA ALA A 9 -5.52 -5.43 -12.98
C ALA A 9 -6.39 -6.70 -12.91
N THR A 10 -5.73 -7.85 -12.87
CA THR A 10 -6.36 -9.15 -12.64
C THR A 10 -5.93 -9.68 -11.28
N ILE A 11 -6.87 -9.71 -10.33
CA ILE A 11 -6.67 -10.24 -8.98
C ILE A 11 -7.18 -11.68 -8.99
N GLU A 12 -6.26 -12.64 -8.90
CA GLU A 12 -6.60 -14.05 -8.80
C GLU A 12 -6.67 -14.46 -7.34
N VAL A 13 -7.85 -14.86 -6.88
CA VAL A 13 -8.10 -15.23 -5.48
C VAL A 13 -8.31 -16.75 -5.42
N GLU A 14 -7.49 -17.43 -4.62
CA GLU A 14 -7.56 -18.89 -4.47
C GLU A 14 -8.96 -19.33 -4.03
N ASP A 15 -9.48 -20.38 -4.67
CA ASP A 15 -10.79 -20.98 -4.40
C ASP A 15 -12.02 -20.10 -4.70
N TYR A 16 -11.81 -18.83 -5.10
CA TYR A 16 -12.91 -17.91 -5.43
C TYR A 16 -12.99 -17.57 -6.92
N GLY A 17 -11.85 -17.31 -7.56
CA GLY A 17 -11.76 -16.92 -8.97
C GLY A 17 -11.07 -15.58 -9.17
N THR A 18 -11.46 -14.87 -10.20
CA THR A 18 -10.77 -13.68 -10.70
C THR A 18 -11.63 -12.43 -10.56
N ILE A 19 -11.03 -11.37 -10.01
CA ILE A 19 -11.58 -10.02 -9.98
C ILE A 19 -10.76 -9.17 -10.94
N LYS A 20 -11.39 -8.53 -11.93
CA LYS A 20 -10.72 -7.59 -12.84
C LYS A 20 -11.10 -6.15 -12.50
N VAL A 21 -10.10 -5.30 -12.47
CA VAL A 21 -10.23 -3.90 -12.07
C VAL A 21 -9.60 -3.02 -13.14
N GLU A 22 -10.39 -2.10 -13.72
CA GLU A 22 -9.86 -1.03 -14.55
C GLU A 22 -9.24 0.03 -13.64
N LEU A 23 -7.99 0.42 -13.90
CA LEU A 23 -7.28 1.43 -13.14
C LEU A 23 -7.35 2.79 -13.84
N TYR A 24 -7.38 3.86 -13.07
CA TYR A 24 -7.54 5.22 -13.59
C TYR A 24 -6.31 6.10 -13.32
N PRO A 25 -5.25 6.00 -14.13
CA PRO A 25 -4.03 6.79 -13.94
C PRO A 25 -4.23 8.30 -14.11
N ASP A 26 -5.29 8.72 -14.80
CA ASP A 26 -5.68 10.13 -14.90
C ASP A 26 -6.26 10.70 -13.60
N LYS A 27 -6.77 9.85 -12.72
CA LYS A 27 -7.36 10.24 -11.43
C LYS A 27 -6.37 10.18 -10.28
N ALA A 28 -5.54 9.16 -10.24
CA ALA A 28 -4.58 8.92 -9.16
C ALA A 28 -3.27 8.33 -9.74
N PRO A 29 -2.47 9.14 -10.45
CA PRO A 29 -1.33 8.65 -11.22
C PRO A 29 -0.27 7.96 -10.35
N ASN A 30 0.14 8.56 -9.26
CA ASN A 30 1.16 7.97 -8.38
C ASN A 30 0.66 6.73 -7.65
N THR A 31 -0.61 6.73 -7.27
CA THR A 31 -1.28 5.57 -6.65
C THR A 31 -1.32 4.39 -7.62
N VAL A 32 -1.67 4.63 -8.88
CA VAL A 32 -1.68 3.60 -9.93
C VAL A 32 -0.27 3.09 -10.21
N GLU A 33 0.72 3.96 -10.34
CA GLU A 33 2.13 3.58 -10.50
C GLU A 33 2.61 2.68 -9.36
N ASN A 34 2.31 3.06 -8.12
CA ASN A 34 2.65 2.27 -6.94
C ASN A 34 2.00 0.88 -6.97
N PHE A 35 0.71 0.83 -7.25
CA PHE A 35 -0.03 -0.44 -7.31
C PHE A 35 0.50 -1.36 -8.43
N ILE A 36 0.72 -0.83 -9.63
CA ILE A 36 1.28 -1.59 -10.75
C ILE A 36 2.67 -2.12 -10.41
N ARG A 37 3.53 -1.29 -9.83
CA ARG A 37 4.89 -1.69 -9.48
C ARG A 37 4.90 -2.81 -8.44
N LEU A 38 4.12 -2.69 -7.38
CA LEU A 38 3.98 -3.73 -6.36
C LEU A 38 3.41 -5.03 -6.96
N ALA A 39 2.38 -4.92 -7.79
CA ALA A 39 1.77 -6.07 -8.44
C ALA A 39 2.76 -6.81 -9.36
N ASN A 40 3.44 -6.07 -10.23
CA ASN A 40 4.39 -6.66 -11.20
C ASN A 40 5.63 -7.29 -10.54
N ARG A 41 5.96 -6.88 -9.34
CA ARG A 41 7.07 -7.47 -8.56
C ARG A 41 6.64 -8.63 -7.66
N GLY A 42 5.37 -9.01 -7.73
CA GLY A 42 4.84 -10.14 -6.96
C GLY A 42 4.61 -9.84 -5.49
N PHE A 43 4.60 -8.57 -5.08
CA PHE A 43 4.38 -8.18 -3.68
C PHE A 43 3.08 -8.77 -3.11
N TYR A 44 2.02 -8.75 -3.92
CA TYR A 44 0.69 -9.20 -3.49
C TYR A 44 0.50 -10.72 -3.50
N ASN A 45 1.44 -11.48 -4.05
CA ASN A 45 1.34 -12.94 -4.09
C ASN A 45 1.39 -13.51 -2.67
N GLY A 46 0.37 -14.25 -2.28
CA GLY A 46 0.24 -14.84 -0.95
C GLY A 46 -0.35 -13.90 0.12
N THR A 47 -0.57 -12.62 -0.19
CA THR A 47 -1.30 -11.72 0.71
C THR A 47 -2.78 -12.08 0.75
N THR A 48 -3.51 -11.56 1.73
CA THR A 48 -4.90 -11.97 1.97
C THR A 48 -5.85 -10.78 1.99
N PHE A 49 -7.14 -11.06 1.85
CA PHE A 49 -8.18 -10.15 2.30
C PHE A 49 -8.40 -10.37 3.80
N HIS A 50 -7.76 -9.54 4.61
CA HIS A 50 -7.70 -9.69 6.08
C HIS A 50 -8.80 -8.95 6.82
N ARG A 51 -9.59 -8.13 6.14
CA ARG A 51 -10.73 -7.40 6.70
C ARG A 51 -11.89 -7.41 5.72
N THR A 52 -13.05 -7.87 6.16
CA THR A 52 -14.26 -7.94 5.33
C THR A 52 -15.45 -7.44 6.12
N VAL A 53 -16.19 -6.49 5.56
CA VAL A 53 -17.37 -5.90 6.17
C VAL A 53 -18.52 -5.90 5.15
N PRO A 54 -19.60 -6.67 5.40
CA PRO A 54 -20.77 -6.67 4.50
C PRO A 54 -21.32 -5.26 4.29
N ASP A 55 -21.82 -5.01 3.10
CA ASP A 55 -22.40 -3.72 2.71
C ASP A 55 -21.43 -2.54 2.87
N PHE A 56 -20.12 -2.82 2.89
CA PHE A 56 -19.10 -1.80 3.01
C PHE A 56 -17.87 -2.12 2.14
N VAL A 57 -16.91 -2.92 2.62
CA VAL A 57 -15.62 -3.16 1.92
C VAL A 57 -15.10 -4.58 2.12
N ILE A 58 -14.23 -4.97 1.19
CA ILE A 58 -13.20 -5.97 1.43
C ILE A 58 -11.83 -5.29 1.35
N GLN A 59 -10.95 -5.54 2.29
CA GLN A 59 -9.63 -4.92 2.38
C GLN A 59 -8.54 -5.99 2.40
N GLY A 60 -7.51 -5.76 1.61
CA GLY A 60 -6.40 -6.70 1.49
C GLY A 60 -5.11 -6.04 1.04
N GLY A 61 -4.14 -6.87 0.67
CA GLY A 61 -2.86 -6.43 0.15
C GLY A 61 -1.87 -5.95 1.20
N ALA A 62 -2.11 -6.27 2.48
CA ALA A 62 -1.12 -6.05 3.52
C ALA A 62 0.09 -6.96 3.32
N ARG A 63 1.26 -6.54 3.81
CA ARG A 63 2.44 -7.41 3.82
C ARG A 63 2.11 -8.75 4.48
N GLU A 64 2.56 -9.83 3.87
CA GLU A 64 2.36 -11.16 4.42
C GLU A 64 2.92 -11.26 5.85
N GLY A 65 2.07 -11.69 6.78
CA GLY A 65 2.42 -11.86 8.19
C GLY A 65 2.45 -10.58 9.04
N ASP A 66 2.26 -9.39 8.45
CA ASP A 66 2.23 -8.13 9.20
C ASP A 66 1.30 -7.10 8.56
N THR A 67 0.07 -7.01 9.06
CA THR A 67 -0.94 -6.06 8.56
C THR A 67 -0.67 -4.60 8.94
N ALA A 68 0.29 -4.34 9.81
CA ALA A 68 0.68 -2.99 10.22
C ALA A 68 1.88 -2.45 9.40
N ALA A 69 2.63 -3.33 8.71
CA ALA A 69 3.82 -2.94 7.98
C ALA A 69 3.49 -2.22 6.68
N SER A 70 4.25 -1.16 6.39
CA SER A 70 4.29 -0.52 5.08
C SER A 70 5.20 -1.31 4.12
N PRO A 71 5.08 -1.12 2.80
CA PRO A 71 6.03 -1.71 1.87
C PRO A 71 7.43 -1.09 2.03
N LEU A 72 8.45 -1.82 1.59
CA LEU A 72 9.83 -1.37 1.57
C LEU A 72 10.19 -0.75 0.23
N LEU A 73 11.20 0.11 0.18
CA LEU A 73 11.74 0.62 -1.09
C LEU A 73 12.17 -0.53 -2.01
N SER A 74 12.69 -1.64 -1.46
CA SER A 74 13.03 -2.84 -2.21
C SER A 74 11.84 -3.54 -2.88
N ASP A 75 10.62 -3.25 -2.45
CA ASP A 75 9.41 -3.76 -3.10
C ASP A 75 9.07 -3.01 -4.40
N VAL A 76 9.63 -1.82 -4.61
CA VAL A 76 9.38 -0.98 -5.80
C VAL A 76 10.64 -0.57 -6.56
N TYR A 77 11.81 -0.68 -5.97
CA TYR A 77 13.11 -0.40 -6.59
C TYR A 77 14.10 -1.54 -6.38
N ASN A 78 15.10 -1.66 -7.28
CA ASN A 78 16.30 -2.42 -7.04
C ASN A 78 17.54 -1.52 -7.15
N LEU A 79 18.70 -2.02 -6.68
CA LEU A 79 19.93 -1.23 -6.67
C LEU A 79 20.39 -0.83 -8.10
N ASP A 80 20.16 -1.67 -9.10
CA ASP A 80 20.54 -1.36 -10.49
C ASP A 80 19.71 -0.21 -11.06
N GLU A 81 18.43 -0.12 -10.72
CA GLU A 81 17.59 1.03 -11.09
C GLU A 81 18.08 2.32 -10.42
N VAL A 82 18.50 2.23 -9.16
CA VAL A 82 19.07 3.38 -8.41
C VAL A 82 20.40 3.79 -9.03
N LEU A 83 21.25 2.82 -9.41
CA LEU A 83 22.53 3.08 -10.09
C LEU A 83 22.31 3.77 -11.45
N ALA A 84 21.28 3.39 -12.18
CA ALA A 84 20.95 3.97 -13.47
C ALA A 84 20.36 5.40 -13.39
N ASN A 85 20.01 5.86 -12.19
CA ASN A 85 19.33 7.13 -11.98
C ASN A 85 19.90 7.88 -10.77
N LYS A 86 20.85 8.78 -11.04
CA LYS A 86 21.51 9.60 -10.02
C LYS A 86 20.53 10.42 -9.20
N ASP A 87 19.52 11.02 -9.84
CA ASP A 87 18.52 11.85 -9.16
C ASP A 87 17.68 11.01 -8.18
N LEU A 88 17.38 9.76 -8.55
CA LEU A 88 16.69 8.82 -7.66
C LEU A 88 17.55 8.48 -6.44
N PHE A 89 18.84 8.19 -6.63
CA PHE A 89 19.76 7.97 -5.52
C PHE A 89 19.79 9.16 -4.56
N GLU A 90 19.98 10.37 -5.11
CA GLU A 90 20.03 11.59 -4.30
C GLU A 90 18.72 11.86 -3.56
N ALA A 91 17.57 11.58 -4.18
CA ALA A 91 16.26 11.69 -3.54
C ALA A 91 16.09 10.70 -2.39
N ILE A 92 16.46 9.43 -2.58
CA ILE A 92 16.40 8.41 -1.53
C ILE A 92 17.30 8.79 -0.37
N LEU A 93 18.53 9.18 -0.65
CA LEU A 93 19.51 9.56 0.37
C LEU A 93 19.01 10.76 1.19
N ALA A 94 18.47 11.79 0.54
CA ALA A 94 17.95 12.97 1.20
C ALA A 94 16.69 12.69 2.02
N VAL A 95 15.72 11.99 1.46
CA VAL A 95 14.40 11.76 2.07
C VAL A 95 14.46 10.75 3.21
N PHE A 96 15.16 9.62 3.02
CA PHE A 96 15.15 8.50 3.97
C PHE A 96 16.33 8.49 4.93
N TYR A 97 17.43 9.16 4.58
CA TYR A 97 18.70 9.07 5.33
C TYR A 97 19.29 10.44 5.68
N ASN A 98 18.55 11.52 5.49
CA ASN A 98 19.01 12.90 5.77
C ASN A 98 20.36 13.25 5.12
N GLY A 99 20.63 12.69 3.95
CA GLY A 99 21.85 12.92 3.16
C GLY A 99 23.03 12.01 3.48
N GLU A 100 22.89 11.08 4.44
CA GLU A 100 23.98 10.21 4.88
C GLU A 100 23.47 8.78 5.11
N TYR A 101 24.05 7.78 4.43
CA TYR A 101 23.76 6.38 4.69
C TYR A 101 24.96 5.71 5.36
N GLU A 102 24.78 5.31 6.60
CA GLU A 102 25.78 4.62 7.42
C GLU A 102 25.74 3.12 7.11
N ILE A 103 26.81 2.60 6.52
CA ILE A 103 26.98 1.17 6.22
C ILE A 103 27.41 0.41 7.46
N ASP A 104 28.42 0.96 8.15
CA ASP A 104 28.97 0.45 9.42
C ASP A 104 29.58 1.62 10.21
N ASP A 105 30.11 1.33 11.40
CA ASP A 105 30.68 2.35 12.31
C ASP A 105 31.80 3.20 11.69
N ASN A 106 32.36 2.78 10.56
CA ASN A 106 33.49 3.42 9.90
C ASN A 106 33.23 3.89 8.48
N THR A 107 32.08 3.52 7.92
CA THR A 107 31.78 3.75 6.51
C THR A 107 30.42 4.39 6.32
N THR A 108 30.42 5.63 5.87
CA THR A 108 29.20 6.39 5.53
C THR A 108 29.32 6.88 4.10
N ILE A 109 28.25 6.75 3.31
CA ILE A 109 28.20 7.32 1.96
C ILE A 109 27.29 8.56 1.95
N THR A 110 27.72 9.59 1.25
CA THR A 110 27.04 10.88 1.12
C THR A 110 26.85 11.32 -0.33
N THR A 111 27.50 10.62 -1.28
CA THR A 111 27.51 10.99 -2.70
C THR A 111 27.16 9.81 -3.61
N TYR A 112 26.61 10.14 -4.79
CA TYR A 112 26.38 9.15 -5.85
C TYR A 112 27.67 8.45 -6.29
N ASP A 113 28.79 9.17 -6.37
CA ASP A 113 30.08 8.59 -6.78
C ASP A 113 30.54 7.49 -5.81
N GLU A 114 30.35 7.68 -4.52
CA GLU A 114 30.64 6.65 -3.49
C GLU A 114 29.70 5.45 -3.65
N PHE A 115 28.42 5.67 -3.94
CA PHE A 115 27.44 4.62 -4.22
C PHE A 115 27.82 3.84 -5.49
N GLU A 116 28.12 4.54 -6.60
CA GLU A 116 28.56 3.94 -7.86
C GLU A 116 29.81 3.08 -7.67
N ASN A 117 30.78 3.57 -6.88
CA ASN A 117 32.01 2.83 -6.58
C ASN A 117 31.72 1.53 -5.83
N LEU A 118 30.82 1.54 -4.85
CA LEU A 118 30.39 0.32 -4.16
C LEU A 118 29.68 -0.65 -5.11
N MET A 119 28.85 -0.15 -6.01
CA MET A 119 28.14 -0.97 -7.00
C MET A 119 29.06 -1.63 -8.04
N SER A 120 30.33 -1.21 -8.14
CA SER A 120 31.29 -1.73 -9.11
C SER A 120 31.88 -3.11 -8.77
N SER A 121 31.63 -3.63 -7.57
CA SER A 121 32.09 -4.94 -7.12
C SER A 121 31.03 -5.69 -6.31
N GLU A 122 31.09 -7.01 -6.31
CA GLU A 122 30.16 -7.83 -5.49
C GLU A 122 30.34 -7.57 -4.00
N GLU A 123 31.57 -7.36 -3.53
CA GLU A 123 31.84 -7.00 -2.14
C GLU A 123 31.21 -5.64 -1.79
N GLY A 124 31.35 -4.65 -2.67
CA GLY A 124 30.74 -3.34 -2.49
C GLY A 124 29.21 -3.40 -2.49
N LYS A 125 28.61 -4.14 -3.44
CA LYS A 125 27.14 -4.34 -3.52
C LYS A 125 26.60 -4.96 -2.23
N SER A 126 27.29 -5.93 -1.65
CA SER A 126 26.86 -6.58 -0.39
C SER A 126 26.74 -5.62 0.78
N LYS A 127 27.50 -4.53 0.78
CA LYS A 127 27.41 -3.46 1.79
C LYS A 127 26.17 -2.61 1.67
N LEU A 128 25.48 -2.69 0.52
CA LEU A 128 24.26 -1.95 0.21
C LEU A 128 22.99 -2.79 0.34
N ASP A 129 23.09 -4.02 0.86
CA ASP A 129 21.95 -4.95 0.94
C ASP A 129 20.74 -4.38 1.71
N ASN A 130 20.97 -3.51 2.67
CA ASN A 130 19.93 -2.88 3.49
C ASN A 130 19.57 -1.46 3.05
N PHE A 131 20.19 -0.93 2.00
CA PHE A 131 19.94 0.45 1.55
C PHE A 131 18.49 0.70 1.14
N LEU A 132 17.83 -0.29 0.54
CA LEU A 132 16.43 -0.24 0.14
C LEU A 132 15.47 -0.92 1.13
N ASN A 133 15.97 -1.43 2.26
CA ASN A 133 15.16 -2.07 3.30
C ASN A 133 14.60 -1.05 4.31
N ILE A 134 13.92 -0.05 3.80
CA ILE A 134 13.25 0.97 4.59
C ILE A 134 11.81 1.14 4.10
N GLU A 135 10.89 1.28 5.04
CA GLU A 135 9.47 1.44 4.73
C GLU A 135 9.20 2.80 4.09
N TYR A 136 8.22 2.81 3.18
CA TYR A 136 7.74 4.03 2.54
C TYR A 136 6.22 4.13 2.55
N ASN A 137 5.73 5.35 2.40
CA ASN A 137 4.34 5.65 2.07
C ASN A 137 4.27 6.52 0.80
N ILE A 138 3.07 6.71 0.30
CA ILE A 138 2.79 7.60 -0.83
C ILE A 138 1.84 8.72 -0.41
N THR A 139 1.94 9.85 -1.08
CA THR A 139 1.01 10.97 -0.89
C THR A 139 -0.41 10.57 -1.29
N GLY A 140 -1.38 10.90 -0.46
CA GLY A 140 -2.79 10.66 -0.73
C GLY A 140 -3.31 11.56 -1.85
N GLU A 141 -3.71 10.97 -2.96
CA GLU A 141 -4.23 11.66 -4.13
C GLU A 141 -5.76 11.78 -4.03
N PHE A 142 -6.23 12.66 -3.16
CA PHE A 142 -7.65 12.93 -2.94
C PHE A 142 -7.89 14.39 -2.51
N VAL A 143 -9.12 14.85 -2.67
CA VAL A 143 -9.50 16.27 -2.53
C VAL A 143 -9.14 16.87 -1.18
N ALA A 144 -9.41 16.19 -0.06
CA ALA A 144 -9.10 16.70 1.27
C ALA A 144 -7.59 16.91 1.50
N ASN A 145 -6.73 16.25 0.72
CA ASN A 145 -5.28 16.41 0.74
C ASN A 145 -4.76 17.39 -0.34
N GLY A 146 -5.65 18.16 -0.93
CA GLY A 146 -5.31 19.16 -1.94
C GLY A 146 -5.15 18.63 -3.37
N TYR A 147 -5.48 17.38 -3.63
CA TYR A 147 -5.44 16.79 -4.97
C TYR A 147 -6.84 16.78 -5.59
N GLU A 148 -7.17 17.83 -6.35
CA GLU A 148 -8.52 18.05 -6.86
C GLU A 148 -8.85 17.25 -8.13
N ASP A 149 -7.86 16.73 -8.84
CA ASP A 149 -8.06 15.97 -10.08
C ASP A 149 -8.71 14.60 -9.84
N ASN A 150 -8.64 14.08 -8.62
CA ASN A 150 -9.33 12.85 -8.26
C ASN A 150 -10.75 13.12 -7.77
N ASN A 151 -11.69 13.08 -8.70
CA ASN A 151 -13.12 13.26 -8.44
C ASN A 151 -13.91 11.95 -8.48
N LEU A 152 -13.24 10.80 -8.41
CA LEU A 152 -13.89 9.49 -8.34
C LEU A 152 -14.75 9.39 -7.08
N LYS A 153 -16.00 8.99 -7.29
CA LYS A 153 -16.93 8.65 -6.21
C LYS A 153 -16.79 7.18 -5.84
N HIS A 154 -16.90 6.89 -4.55
CA HIS A 154 -16.91 5.51 -4.04
C HIS A 154 -18.27 4.88 -4.27
N GLU A 155 -18.55 4.53 -5.52
CA GLU A 155 -19.66 3.66 -5.91
C GLU A 155 -19.33 2.20 -5.58
N ALA A 156 -20.26 1.28 -5.76
CA ALA A 156 -19.99 -0.15 -5.64
C ALA A 156 -18.87 -0.58 -6.61
N GLY A 157 -17.91 -1.36 -6.12
CA GLY A 157 -16.81 -1.89 -6.92
C GLY A 157 -15.63 -0.94 -7.13
N VAL A 158 -15.56 0.17 -6.41
CA VAL A 158 -14.41 1.08 -6.50
C VAL A 158 -13.27 0.57 -5.65
N ILE A 159 -12.06 0.51 -6.23
CA ILE A 159 -10.81 0.22 -5.51
C ILE A 159 -10.17 1.53 -5.05
N SER A 160 -9.73 1.56 -3.81
CA SER A 160 -9.15 2.72 -3.16
C SER A 160 -8.04 2.29 -2.21
N MET A 161 -7.07 3.19 -1.93
CA MET A 161 -6.01 2.88 -0.98
C MET A 161 -6.48 3.01 0.47
N ALA A 162 -6.19 2.00 1.27
CA ALA A 162 -6.29 2.09 2.72
C ALA A 162 -5.19 3.02 3.26
N ARG A 163 -5.49 3.69 4.36
CA ARG A 163 -4.58 4.59 5.07
C ARG A 163 -4.93 4.63 6.56
N SER A 164 -4.04 5.19 7.34
CA SER A 164 -4.28 5.45 8.76
C SER A 164 -5.03 6.77 8.97
N ASP A 165 -5.68 6.89 10.12
CA ASP A 165 -6.31 8.13 10.58
C ASP A 165 -5.67 8.53 11.92
N TYR A 166 -4.91 9.62 11.90
CA TYR A 166 -4.25 10.19 13.08
C TYR A 166 -4.88 11.52 13.49
N SER A 167 -6.08 11.85 13.00
CA SER A 167 -6.75 13.12 13.25
C SER A 167 -7.07 13.36 14.74
N ASN A 168 -7.38 12.31 15.49
CA ASN A 168 -7.63 12.39 16.93
C ASN A 168 -6.40 12.86 17.74
N TRP A 169 -5.20 12.74 17.17
CA TRP A 169 -3.95 13.21 17.78
C TRP A 169 -3.42 14.50 17.14
N GLY A 170 -4.19 15.12 16.23
CA GLY A 170 -3.81 16.33 15.52
C GLY A 170 -2.88 16.13 14.32
N TYR A 171 -2.70 14.89 13.87
CA TYR A 171 -1.83 14.53 12.75
C TYR A 171 -2.63 14.11 11.50
N THR A 172 -3.62 14.93 11.11
CA THR A 172 -4.51 14.64 9.97
C THR A 172 -3.75 14.47 8.67
N GLU A 173 -2.80 15.36 8.37
CA GLU A 173 -2.00 15.32 7.13
C GLU A 173 -1.13 14.06 7.07
N GLN A 174 -0.55 13.64 8.19
CA GLN A 174 0.26 12.42 8.27
C GLN A 174 -0.59 11.17 7.99
N GLY A 175 -1.83 11.14 8.45
CA GLY A 175 -2.79 10.09 8.09
C GLY A 175 -3.15 10.10 6.60
N TYR A 176 -3.34 11.28 6.01
CA TYR A 176 -3.61 11.41 4.58
C TYR A 176 -2.49 10.87 3.70
N ASN A 177 -1.26 10.92 4.16
CA ASN A 177 -0.06 10.49 3.45
C ASN A 177 0.52 9.17 3.99
N SER A 178 -0.33 8.29 4.52
CA SER A 178 0.07 7.02 5.14
C SER A 178 -0.25 5.78 4.31
N ALA A 179 -0.73 5.92 3.09
CA ALA A 179 -0.97 4.79 2.20
C ALA A 179 0.36 4.14 1.77
N GLY A 180 0.34 2.82 1.62
CA GLY A 180 1.51 2.07 1.14
C GLY A 180 1.12 0.95 0.18
N CYS A 181 0.63 -0.17 0.69
CA CYS A 181 0.29 -1.35 -0.12
C CYS A 181 -1.17 -1.77 -0.01
N GLN A 182 -1.83 -1.54 1.12
CA GLN A 182 -3.18 -2.03 1.35
C GLN A 182 -4.21 -1.27 0.53
N PHE A 183 -5.18 -2.00 0.01
CA PHE A 183 -6.30 -1.46 -0.75
C PHE A 183 -7.62 -2.05 -0.24
N PHE A 184 -8.71 -1.39 -0.55
CA PHE A 184 -10.05 -1.92 -0.33
C PHE A 184 -10.91 -1.78 -1.59
N ILE A 185 -11.89 -2.65 -1.72
CA ILE A 185 -12.91 -2.59 -2.77
C ILE A 185 -14.26 -2.43 -2.08
N THR A 186 -15.01 -1.41 -2.46
CA THR A 186 -16.35 -1.15 -1.93
C THR A 186 -17.37 -2.14 -2.47
N THR A 187 -18.29 -2.59 -1.64
CA THR A 187 -19.41 -3.43 -2.05
C THR A 187 -20.66 -2.62 -2.38
N GLU A 188 -20.77 -1.44 -1.79
CA GLU A 188 -21.86 -0.48 -2.02
C GLU A 188 -21.31 0.94 -2.13
N ALA A 189 -22.13 1.86 -2.64
CA ALA A 189 -21.81 3.27 -2.67
C ALA A 189 -21.67 3.82 -1.24
N ASN A 190 -20.60 4.57 -0.99
CA ASN A 190 -20.35 5.22 0.29
C ASN A 190 -19.76 6.62 0.08
N SER A 191 -20.62 7.62 0.13
CA SER A 191 -20.20 9.02 -0.04
C SER A 191 -19.34 9.55 1.11
N GLY A 192 -19.32 8.88 2.25
CA GLY A 192 -18.45 9.24 3.38
C GLY A 192 -16.97 9.01 3.12
N LEU A 193 -16.63 8.25 2.07
CA LEU A 193 -15.24 8.01 1.64
C LEU A 193 -14.78 8.99 0.57
N ASP A 194 -15.72 9.66 -0.11
CA ASP A 194 -15.42 10.54 -1.23
C ASP A 194 -14.56 11.73 -0.81
N GLY A 195 -13.48 11.95 -1.54
CA GLY A 195 -12.52 13.00 -1.28
C GLY A 195 -11.62 12.79 -0.06
N LEU A 196 -11.72 11.65 0.64
CA LEU A 196 -10.95 11.31 1.84
C LEU A 196 -10.02 10.10 1.64
N TYR A 197 -10.15 9.40 0.52
CA TYR A 197 -9.33 8.24 0.15
C TYR A 197 -8.99 8.30 -1.34
N ALA A 198 -7.82 7.78 -1.70
CA ALA A 198 -7.35 7.75 -3.08
C ALA A 198 -8.00 6.60 -3.86
N ALA A 199 -9.20 6.84 -4.37
CA ALA A 199 -9.86 5.94 -5.30
C ALA A 199 -9.09 5.92 -6.63
N PHE A 200 -8.79 4.74 -7.17
CA PHE A 200 -7.93 4.64 -8.35
C PHE A 200 -8.37 3.64 -9.41
N GLY A 201 -9.56 3.05 -9.26
CA GLY A 201 -10.09 2.12 -10.24
C GLY A 201 -11.48 1.62 -9.90
N LYS A 202 -11.99 0.74 -10.76
CA LYS A 202 -13.30 0.13 -10.61
C LYS A 202 -13.32 -1.30 -11.13
N VAL A 203 -14.00 -2.17 -10.41
CA VAL A 203 -14.23 -3.57 -10.81
C VAL A 203 -15.06 -3.59 -12.11
N ILE A 204 -14.54 -4.32 -13.10
CA ILE A 204 -15.23 -4.54 -14.38
C ILE A 204 -15.70 -5.99 -14.54
N GLU A 205 -15.15 -6.92 -13.73
CA GLU A 205 -15.50 -8.33 -13.74
C GLU A 205 -15.23 -8.93 -12.35
N GLY A 206 -16.11 -9.82 -11.88
CA GLY A 206 -15.93 -10.52 -10.62
C GLY A 206 -16.52 -9.82 -9.40
N MET A 207 -17.48 -8.92 -9.56
CA MET A 207 -18.14 -8.25 -8.44
C MET A 207 -18.89 -9.22 -7.53
N ASP A 208 -19.39 -10.33 -8.05
CA ASP A 208 -19.97 -11.45 -7.31
C ASP A 208 -18.97 -12.06 -6.31
N ILE A 209 -17.70 -12.15 -6.68
CA ILE A 209 -16.62 -12.63 -5.81
C ILE A 209 -16.36 -11.61 -4.68
N VAL A 210 -16.34 -10.33 -4.99
CA VAL A 210 -16.19 -9.27 -3.99
C VAL A 210 -17.30 -9.35 -2.94
N GLU A 211 -18.54 -9.52 -3.38
CA GLU A 211 -19.71 -9.67 -2.49
C GLU A 211 -19.63 -10.95 -1.63
N GLU A 212 -19.24 -12.06 -2.24
CA GLU A 212 -19.05 -13.34 -1.53
C GLU A 212 -18.00 -13.19 -0.41
N ILE A 213 -16.86 -12.60 -0.70
CA ILE A 213 -15.80 -12.36 0.28
C ILE A 213 -16.27 -11.41 1.39
N SER A 214 -17.05 -10.38 1.07
CA SER A 214 -17.57 -9.43 2.07
C SER A 214 -18.47 -10.08 3.12
N ASN A 215 -19.11 -11.21 2.79
CA ASN A 215 -20.05 -11.93 3.62
C ASN A 215 -19.44 -13.13 4.35
N LEU A 216 -18.11 -13.30 4.32
CA LEU A 216 -17.45 -14.38 5.03
C LEU A 216 -17.66 -14.30 6.54
N GLU A 217 -17.65 -15.47 7.18
CA GLU A 217 -17.67 -15.56 8.63
C GLU A 217 -16.38 -14.96 9.21
N VAL A 218 -16.54 -14.06 10.17
CA VAL A 218 -15.44 -13.40 10.89
C VAL A 218 -15.40 -13.82 12.35
N TYR A 219 -14.30 -13.57 13.02
CA TYR A 219 -14.18 -13.86 14.46
C TYR A 219 -15.16 -13.02 15.28
N TYR A 220 -15.24 -11.73 15.00
CA TYR A 220 -16.22 -10.81 15.60
C TYR A 220 -16.33 -9.53 14.75
N ARG A 221 -17.44 -8.82 14.92
CA ARG A 221 -17.65 -7.50 14.29
C ARG A 221 -17.27 -6.39 15.26
N SER A 222 -16.81 -5.26 14.72
CA SER A 222 -16.51 -4.07 15.53
C SER A 222 -17.72 -3.58 16.34
N THR A 223 -18.93 -3.82 15.85
CA THR A 223 -20.19 -3.48 16.52
C THR A 223 -20.50 -4.35 17.74
N GLU A 224 -19.82 -5.48 17.91
CA GLU A 224 -19.99 -6.39 19.06
C GLU A 224 -19.10 -6.00 20.24
N VAL A 225 -18.17 -5.06 20.04
CA VAL A 225 -17.21 -4.64 21.06
C VAL A 225 -17.87 -3.68 22.04
N ASP A 226 -17.96 -4.09 23.30
CA ASP A 226 -18.42 -3.28 24.43
C ASP A 226 -17.39 -3.33 25.58
N SER A 227 -17.71 -2.76 26.73
CA SER A 227 -16.81 -2.70 27.89
C SER A 227 -16.43 -4.08 28.47
N ASP A 228 -17.26 -5.09 28.22
CA ASP A 228 -17.07 -6.45 28.76
C ASP A 228 -16.57 -7.45 27.70
N PHE A 229 -16.33 -6.95 26.48
CA PHE A 229 -15.88 -7.78 25.36
C PHE A 229 -14.43 -8.24 25.56
N GLU A 230 -14.23 -9.57 25.49
CA GLU A 230 -12.90 -10.17 25.47
C GLU A 230 -12.45 -10.41 24.03
N THR A 231 -11.40 -9.70 23.59
CA THR A 231 -10.85 -9.84 22.25
C THR A 231 -10.29 -11.25 22.05
N PRO A 232 -10.75 -11.98 21.01
CA PRO A 232 -10.17 -13.27 20.66
C PRO A 232 -8.67 -13.15 20.33
N LYS A 233 -7.94 -14.23 20.64
CA LYS A 233 -6.50 -14.33 20.35
C LYS A 233 -6.22 -15.48 19.41
N ASP A 234 -5.16 -15.34 18.61
CA ASP A 234 -4.63 -16.42 17.81
C ASP A 234 -3.83 -17.44 18.65
N ASP A 235 -3.31 -18.48 18.00
CA ASP A 235 -2.56 -19.54 18.67
C ASP A 235 -1.22 -19.04 19.26
N GLU A 236 -0.74 -17.89 18.81
CA GLU A 236 0.47 -17.24 19.31
C GLU A 236 0.18 -16.24 20.45
N GLY A 237 -1.10 -16.02 20.76
CA GLY A 237 -1.55 -15.13 21.81
C GLY A 237 -1.73 -13.67 21.39
N ASN A 238 -1.68 -13.38 20.09
CA ASN A 238 -1.94 -12.04 19.56
C ASN A 238 -3.43 -11.78 19.44
N GLU A 239 -3.85 -10.56 19.75
CA GLU A 239 -5.23 -10.15 19.57
C GLU A 239 -5.63 -10.15 18.10
N ILE A 240 -6.78 -10.74 17.79
CA ILE A 240 -7.36 -10.74 16.45
C ILE A 240 -8.15 -9.45 16.26
N ALA A 241 -7.90 -8.73 15.17
CA ALA A 241 -8.63 -7.51 14.83
C ALA A 241 -10.10 -7.83 14.49
N SER A 242 -10.99 -6.87 14.71
CA SER A 242 -12.39 -6.97 14.29
C SER A 242 -12.49 -7.17 12.77
N ASP A 243 -13.57 -7.79 12.32
CA ASP A 243 -13.87 -8.02 10.91
C ASP A 243 -12.82 -8.87 10.17
N THR A 244 -12.04 -9.66 10.89
CA THR A 244 -11.08 -10.62 10.33
C THR A 244 -11.79 -11.92 9.97
N PRO A 245 -11.76 -12.34 8.70
CA PRO A 245 -12.33 -13.64 8.30
C PRO A 245 -11.68 -14.79 9.05
N LYS A 246 -12.47 -15.79 9.44
CA LYS A 246 -11.93 -17.02 10.05
C LYS A 246 -11.05 -17.78 9.07
N GLU A 247 -11.36 -17.72 7.78
CA GLU A 247 -10.56 -18.22 6.69
C GLU A 247 -10.30 -17.07 5.72
N GLU A 248 -9.12 -16.44 5.81
CA GLU A 248 -8.77 -15.31 4.96
C GLU A 248 -8.56 -15.77 3.50
N PRO A 249 -9.28 -15.17 2.53
CA PRO A 249 -9.03 -15.45 1.12
C PRO A 249 -7.61 -15.04 0.72
N VAL A 250 -6.91 -15.92 0.01
CA VAL A 250 -5.53 -15.70 -0.42
C VAL A 250 -5.50 -15.13 -1.83
N ILE A 251 -4.82 -14.02 -2.01
CA ILE A 251 -4.50 -13.47 -3.32
C ILE A 251 -3.34 -14.28 -3.90
N LYS A 252 -3.62 -15.07 -4.92
CA LYS A 252 -2.59 -15.87 -5.58
C LYS A 252 -1.64 -14.98 -6.37
N SER A 253 -2.19 -14.03 -7.11
CA SER A 253 -1.43 -13.05 -7.88
C SER A 253 -2.26 -11.83 -8.23
N ILE A 254 -1.59 -10.70 -8.46
CA ILE A 254 -2.14 -9.55 -9.15
C ILE A 254 -1.24 -9.24 -10.34
N THR A 255 -1.80 -9.29 -11.53
CA THR A 255 -1.12 -8.94 -12.77
C THR A 255 -1.83 -7.75 -13.42
N VAL A 256 -1.09 -6.90 -14.11
CA VAL A 256 -1.66 -5.71 -14.74
C VAL A 256 -1.34 -5.69 -16.22
N GLU A 257 -2.39 -5.67 -17.05
CA GLU A 257 -2.25 -5.40 -18.48
C GLU A 257 -2.18 -3.89 -18.70
N THR A 258 -1.08 -3.43 -19.24
CA THR A 258 -0.83 -2.00 -19.47
C THR A 258 -0.94 -1.58 -20.93
N TYR A 259 -1.23 -2.52 -21.84
CA TYR A 259 -1.37 -2.27 -23.27
C TYR A 259 -0.14 -1.59 -23.90
N GLY A 260 1.05 -1.97 -23.43
CA GLY A 260 2.32 -1.44 -23.93
C GLY A 260 2.76 -0.09 -23.34
N VAL A 261 2.01 0.44 -22.39
CA VAL A 261 2.42 1.65 -21.65
C VAL A 261 3.38 1.25 -20.53
N GLU A 262 4.51 1.93 -20.44
CA GLU A 262 5.43 1.81 -19.31
C GLU A 262 4.99 2.79 -18.22
N TYR A 263 4.86 2.28 -16.99
CA TYR A 263 4.57 3.07 -15.79
C TYR A 263 5.83 3.20 -14.95
N ASP A 264 6.12 4.42 -14.54
CA ASP A 264 7.27 4.71 -13.69
C ASP A 264 7.11 4.09 -12.28
N ALA A 265 8.21 4.02 -11.55
CA ALA A 265 8.16 3.75 -10.12
C ALA A 265 7.48 4.93 -9.38
N PRO A 266 6.78 4.67 -8.26
CA PRO A 266 6.08 5.74 -7.56
C PRO A 266 7.06 6.75 -6.94
N VAL A 267 6.59 7.99 -6.78
CA VAL A 267 7.20 8.95 -5.88
C VAL A 267 6.84 8.56 -4.44
N VAL A 268 7.81 8.46 -3.58
CA VAL A 268 7.69 7.89 -2.25
C VAL A 268 8.08 8.89 -1.16
N SER A 269 7.56 8.67 0.05
CA SER A 269 7.85 9.46 1.24
C SER A 269 8.11 8.56 2.45
N THR A 270 8.64 9.14 3.52
CA THR A 270 8.88 8.43 4.78
C THR A 270 7.58 8.05 5.46
N VAL A 271 7.62 6.96 6.23
CA VAL A 271 6.51 6.57 7.13
C VAL A 271 6.51 7.47 8.36
N PHE A 272 5.32 7.90 8.78
CA PHE A 272 5.14 8.71 9.98
C PHE A 272 5.58 7.94 11.22
N ASP A 273 6.38 8.58 12.08
CA ASP A 273 6.77 8.02 13.36
C ASP A 273 5.62 8.05 14.38
N THR A 274 4.93 6.92 14.50
CA THR A 274 3.78 6.79 15.41
C THR A 274 4.14 6.88 16.90
N SER A 275 5.42 6.82 17.26
CA SER A 275 5.86 7.05 18.65
C SER A 275 5.51 8.45 19.14
N LEU A 276 5.36 9.42 18.22
CA LEU A 276 4.93 10.78 18.52
C LEU A 276 3.48 10.84 19.05
N LEU A 277 2.65 9.87 18.73
CA LEU A 277 1.27 9.76 19.24
C LEU A 277 1.23 9.50 20.75
N LEU A 278 2.23 8.78 21.28
CA LEU A 278 2.33 8.44 22.70
C LEU A 278 2.90 9.58 23.53
N SER A 279 3.72 10.46 22.94
CA SER A 279 4.33 11.60 23.63
C SER A 279 3.33 12.70 24.03
N GLY A 280 2.16 12.75 23.36
CA GLY A 280 1.05 13.68 23.70
C GLY A 280 0.16 13.23 24.86
N MET A 281 0.36 12.05 25.42
CA MET A 281 -0.43 11.51 26.53
C MET A 281 0.15 11.84 27.92
N ASN A 282 1.26 12.53 28.02
CA ASN A 282 1.96 12.84 29.28
C ASN A 282 1.77 14.29 29.73
N TYR A 283 0.57 14.88 29.53
CA TYR A 283 0.21 16.16 30.13
C TYR A 283 -1.16 16.12 30.78
#